data_239aad01d61a30817af4e49d869fbbae
#
_entry.id   239aad01d61a30817af4e49d869fbbae
#
_cell.length_a   1.000
_cell.length_b   1.000
_cell.length_c   1.000
_cell.angle_alpha   90.00
_cell.angle_beta   90.00
_cell.angle_gamma   90.00
#
_symmetry.space_group_name_H-M   'P 1'
#
loop_
_entity.id
_entity.type
_entity.pdbx_description
1 polymer ?
#
loop_
_entity_poly.entity_id
_entity_poly.type
_entity_poly.pdbx_seq_one_letter_code
_entity_poly.pdbx_strand_id
1 'polypeptide(L)'
;MYSSVTSHSYSEFYYDRLRTPVRINNRIALLDSSNPFLLYLMGIRYVETTKDFIPAGYQPLYQSGENVIAENTGVLPVAYFTDTFLSQEEYDSLTDDGKLDALVRNTIVDTGNSTNSSGDPDGQKLSENRDTQYVSPYGIPAFEPVLSTDVLPEVLSIRKTKNGYEIHAEQDCQMSVKISAPVPDHVLLLQFSVRSQNGEAVVIDINGIRNKLSGSSAPYPNGNDCFHYQFAPDQGEDVDKLKVTFSKGSYTVSGVQWSLYDMTRFSEKEYTPLKKDSSLFSDSRKGGTQVLSGTVTADRDGVFATSIPLQKGMELLIDGKPAELITVNEAFAGALMKQGMHTVELRFSPPGKTAGCILSLTSAAGYGLFLIWSLLRFWKRGRELTAYLVSGCITTGVNYCLYTVLLSSGFHWGTANSIAWAAAVVTAYLLNRKLVFASEDSIVREFLSFAGLRLATLLAENILLGLLISLAAFPPFPAKLLVSIVTVAGNYIFCKFGVFKKKEENRNG
;
A
#
# COMPACT_ATOMS: atom_id res chain seq x y z
N MET A 1 -0.57 2.29 14.33
CA MET A 1 -0.04 3.02 13.15
C MET A 1 -1.21 3.75 12.50
N TYR A 2 -1.15 5.05 12.38
CA TYR A 2 -2.22 5.84 11.78
C TYR A 2 -2.07 5.76 10.26
N SER A 3 -3.06 5.20 9.56
CA SER A 3 -3.07 5.20 8.09
C SER A 3 -4.01 6.31 7.59
N SER A 4 -3.44 7.44 7.20
CA SER A 4 -4.16 8.50 6.50
C SER A 4 -4.44 8.16 5.02
N VAL A 5 -4.09 6.94 4.59
CA VAL A 5 -4.11 6.52 3.19
C VAL A 5 -5.40 5.75 2.84
N THR A 6 -6.11 5.22 3.83
CA THR A 6 -7.36 4.49 3.60
C THR A 6 -8.49 5.49 3.33
N SER A 7 -9.14 5.39 2.17
CA SER A 7 -10.30 6.23 1.84
C SER A 7 -11.47 5.94 2.79
N HIS A 8 -12.33 6.93 3.01
CA HIS A 8 -13.50 6.79 3.87
C HIS A 8 -14.44 5.69 3.34
N SER A 9 -14.76 5.72 2.06
CA SER A 9 -15.62 4.73 1.39
C SER A 9 -15.07 3.30 1.52
N TYR A 10 -13.75 3.11 1.36
CA TYR A 10 -13.16 1.79 1.56
C TYR A 10 -13.20 1.34 3.03
N SER A 11 -13.06 2.27 3.97
CA SER A 11 -13.17 1.96 5.40
C SER A 11 -14.61 1.57 5.80
N GLU A 12 -15.62 2.26 5.27
CA GLU A 12 -17.04 1.90 5.44
C GLU A 12 -17.35 0.54 4.80
N PHE A 13 -16.92 0.35 3.54
CA PHE A 13 -17.05 -0.94 2.88
C PHE A 13 -16.46 -2.09 3.73
N TYR A 14 -15.24 -1.90 4.23
CA TYR A 14 -14.53 -2.92 4.98
C TYR A 14 -15.17 -3.25 6.34
N TYR A 15 -15.51 -2.23 7.14
CA TYR A 15 -16.00 -2.45 8.50
C TYR A 15 -17.52 -2.59 8.57
N ASP A 16 -18.23 -1.74 7.86
CA ASP A 16 -19.68 -1.63 8.04
C ASP A 16 -20.38 -2.58 7.05
N ARG A 17 -19.89 -2.69 5.81
CA ARG A 17 -20.52 -3.57 4.81
C ARG A 17 -20.05 -5.01 4.92
N LEU A 18 -18.74 -5.24 4.91
CA LEU A 18 -18.19 -6.60 5.06
C LEU A 18 -18.17 -7.10 6.50
N ARG A 19 -18.61 -6.28 7.44
CA ARG A 19 -18.71 -6.65 8.87
C ARG A 19 -17.40 -7.19 9.44
N THR A 20 -16.27 -6.62 9.00
CA THR A 20 -14.97 -7.03 9.51
C THR A 20 -14.77 -6.51 10.93
N PRO A 21 -14.27 -7.33 11.86
CA PRO A 21 -14.14 -6.96 13.26
C PRO A 21 -13.17 -5.80 13.47
N VAL A 22 -13.54 -4.84 14.29
CA VAL A 22 -12.69 -3.71 14.66
C VAL A 22 -11.78 -4.09 15.83
N ARG A 23 -10.50 -4.34 15.56
CA ARG A 23 -9.51 -4.85 16.53
C ARG A 23 -8.73 -3.77 17.27
N ILE A 24 -8.70 -2.54 16.76
CA ILE A 24 -7.86 -1.44 17.22
C ILE A 24 -8.68 -0.20 17.54
N ASN A 25 -8.05 0.80 18.15
CA ASN A 25 -8.74 2.05 18.52
C ASN A 25 -9.08 2.93 17.31
N ASN A 26 -8.41 2.73 16.17
CA ASN A 26 -8.68 3.44 14.91
C ASN A 26 -9.16 2.44 13.87
N ARG A 27 -10.10 2.86 13.02
CA ARG A 27 -10.53 2.08 11.86
C ARG A 27 -9.42 2.11 10.80
N ILE A 28 -8.58 1.09 10.79
CA ILE A 28 -7.57 0.85 9.76
C ILE A 28 -7.94 -0.46 9.07
N ALA A 29 -8.31 -0.37 7.80
CA ALA A 29 -8.63 -1.53 6.99
C ALA A 29 -7.36 -2.36 6.73
N LEU A 30 -7.23 -3.46 7.46
CA LEU A 30 -6.17 -4.45 7.29
C LEU A 30 -6.76 -5.69 6.64
N LEU A 31 -5.95 -6.44 5.88
CA LEU A 31 -6.40 -7.71 5.34
C LEU A 31 -6.78 -8.66 6.50
N ASP A 32 -8.00 -9.17 6.47
CA ASP A 32 -8.50 -10.20 7.38
C ASP A 32 -8.72 -11.50 6.61
N SER A 33 -7.81 -12.46 6.78
CA SER A 33 -7.89 -13.75 6.11
C SER A 33 -9.01 -14.65 6.62
N SER A 34 -9.67 -14.29 7.73
CA SER A 34 -10.82 -15.03 8.27
C SER A 34 -12.17 -14.58 7.66
N ASN A 35 -12.19 -13.48 6.90
CA ASN A 35 -13.42 -12.95 6.31
C ASN A 35 -13.61 -13.46 4.87
N PRO A 36 -14.49 -14.44 4.59
CA PRO A 36 -14.66 -15.01 3.26
C PRO A 36 -15.22 -14.02 2.25
N PHE A 37 -16.04 -13.05 2.65
CA PHE A 37 -16.58 -12.02 1.78
C PHE A 37 -15.46 -11.08 1.31
N LEU A 38 -14.56 -10.70 2.22
CA LEU A 38 -13.40 -9.88 1.88
C LEU A 38 -12.49 -10.60 0.88
N LEU A 39 -12.14 -11.84 1.18
CA LEU A 39 -11.28 -12.65 0.32
C LEU A 39 -11.86 -12.79 -1.08
N TYR A 40 -13.16 -13.05 -1.18
CA TYR A 40 -13.87 -13.19 -2.46
C TYR A 40 -13.91 -11.87 -3.24
N LEU A 41 -14.41 -10.80 -2.64
CA LEU A 41 -14.63 -9.51 -3.32
C LEU A 41 -13.33 -8.79 -3.69
N MET A 42 -12.28 -8.95 -2.88
CA MET A 42 -10.97 -8.38 -3.17
C MET A 42 -10.14 -9.21 -4.14
N GLY A 43 -10.61 -10.38 -4.54
CA GLY A 43 -9.90 -11.26 -5.46
C GLY A 43 -8.61 -11.84 -4.88
N ILE A 44 -8.61 -12.18 -3.61
CA ILE A 44 -7.44 -12.74 -2.92
C ILE A 44 -7.34 -14.22 -3.29
N ARG A 45 -6.60 -14.51 -4.33
CA ARG A 45 -6.45 -15.88 -4.85
C ARG A 45 -5.51 -16.74 -4.03
N TYR A 46 -4.45 -16.16 -3.46
CA TYR A 46 -3.43 -16.87 -2.69
C TYR A 46 -3.34 -16.30 -1.28
N VAL A 47 -3.27 -17.19 -0.28
CA VAL A 47 -3.08 -16.82 1.12
C VAL A 47 -1.93 -17.64 1.69
N GLU A 48 -0.97 -16.96 2.35
CA GLU A 48 0.01 -17.60 3.20
C GLU A 48 -0.60 -17.76 4.61
N THR A 49 -0.66 -18.99 5.10
CA THR A 49 -1.31 -19.35 6.37
C THR A 49 -0.62 -20.54 7.00
N THR A 50 -1.19 -21.09 8.08
CA THR A 50 -0.75 -22.33 8.70
C THR A 50 -1.72 -23.47 8.38
N LYS A 51 -1.29 -24.70 8.60
CA LYS A 51 -2.11 -25.90 8.36
C LYS A 51 -3.48 -25.86 9.06
N ASP A 52 -3.50 -25.27 10.26
CA ASP A 52 -4.68 -25.25 11.12
C ASP A 52 -5.65 -24.09 10.80
N PHE A 53 -5.28 -23.20 9.84
CA PHE A 53 -6.03 -21.99 9.54
C PHE A 53 -6.18 -21.73 8.03
N ILE A 54 -6.45 -22.76 7.24
CA ILE A 54 -6.71 -22.58 5.80
C ILE A 54 -8.12 -22.01 5.65
N PRO A 55 -8.28 -20.82 5.02
CA PRO A 55 -9.60 -20.20 4.89
C PRO A 55 -10.57 -21.05 4.07
N ALA A 56 -11.85 -20.94 4.35
CA ALA A 56 -12.90 -21.65 3.62
C ALA A 56 -12.82 -21.40 2.10
N GLY A 57 -12.96 -22.45 1.32
CA GLY A 57 -12.85 -22.42 -0.15
C GLY A 57 -11.43 -22.43 -0.70
N TYR A 58 -10.38 -22.40 0.16
CA TYR A 58 -8.99 -22.52 -0.26
C TYR A 58 -8.47 -23.95 -0.17
N GLN A 59 -7.57 -24.29 -1.09
CA GLN A 59 -6.91 -25.59 -1.13
C GLN A 59 -5.40 -25.40 -0.97
N PRO A 60 -4.70 -26.26 -0.22
CA PRO A 60 -3.25 -26.22 -0.10
C PRO A 60 -2.58 -26.36 -1.48
N LEU A 61 -1.78 -25.38 -1.89
CA LEU A 61 -0.98 -25.43 -3.12
C LEU A 61 0.47 -25.82 -2.84
N TYR A 62 1.04 -25.28 -1.77
CA TYR A 62 2.42 -25.53 -1.36
C TYR A 62 2.53 -25.50 0.17
N GLN A 63 3.34 -26.42 0.73
CA GLN A 63 3.55 -26.53 2.17
C GLN A 63 5.03 -26.63 2.49
N SER A 64 5.47 -25.88 3.52
CA SER A 64 6.82 -25.96 4.10
C SER A 64 6.74 -25.87 5.62
N GLY A 65 6.93 -27.00 6.29
CA GLY A 65 6.75 -27.09 7.74
C GLY A 65 5.29 -26.82 8.15
N GLU A 66 5.07 -25.83 9.00
CA GLU A 66 3.73 -25.40 9.42
C GLU A 66 3.09 -24.37 8.45
N ASN A 67 3.89 -23.73 7.60
CA ASN A 67 3.40 -22.73 6.66
C ASN A 67 2.82 -23.38 5.41
N VAL A 68 1.70 -22.85 4.96
CA VAL A 68 0.95 -23.29 3.77
C VAL A 68 0.67 -22.08 2.89
N ILE A 69 0.90 -22.22 1.57
CA ILE A 69 0.32 -21.33 0.58
C ILE A 69 -0.95 -22.04 0.06
N ALA A 70 -2.09 -21.43 0.30
CA ALA A 70 -3.38 -21.94 -0.14
C ALA A 70 -3.94 -21.09 -1.30
N GLU A 71 -4.65 -21.73 -2.23
CA GLU A 71 -5.24 -21.11 -3.42
C GLU A 71 -6.75 -21.29 -3.43
N ASN A 72 -7.47 -20.23 -3.81
CA ASN A 72 -8.89 -20.30 -4.19
C ASN A 72 -9.07 -19.71 -5.59
N THR A 73 -9.48 -20.54 -6.54
CA THR A 73 -9.74 -20.12 -7.92
C THR A 73 -11.14 -19.55 -8.12
N GLY A 74 -12.03 -19.68 -7.12
CA GLY A 74 -13.41 -19.19 -7.16
C GLY A 74 -13.60 -17.75 -6.72
N VAL A 75 -12.52 -17.05 -6.31
CA VAL A 75 -12.60 -15.63 -5.97
C VAL A 75 -12.74 -14.75 -7.22
N LEU A 76 -13.32 -13.56 -7.07
CA LEU A 76 -13.41 -12.60 -8.17
C LEU A 76 -12.03 -12.18 -8.69
N PRO A 77 -11.85 -11.96 -9.98
CA PRO A 77 -10.62 -11.35 -10.49
C PRO A 77 -10.54 -9.89 -10.03
N VAL A 78 -9.30 -9.37 -9.89
CA VAL A 78 -9.06 -7.96 -9.48
C VAL A 78 -9.74 -6.96 -10.42
N ALA A 79 -9.95 -7.35 -11.68
CA ALA A 79 -10.67 -6.56 -12.67
C ALA A 79 -11.43 -7.47 -13.63
N TYR A 80 -12.64 -7.08 -13.95
CA TYR A 80 -13.55 -7.86 -14.79
C TYR A 80 -14.60 -6.98 -15.46
N PHE A 81 -15.22 -7.50 -16.49
CA PHE A 81 -16.43 -6.96 -17.09
C PHE A 81 -17.65 -7.79 -16.65
N THR A 82 -18.78 -7.13 -16.47
CA THR A 82 -20.09 -7.77 -16.26
C THR A 82 -21.20 -6.95 -16.90
N ASP A 83 -22.22 -7.62 -17.40
CA ASP A 83 -23.47 -7.02 -17.85
C ASP A 83 -24.58 -7.13 -16.78
N THR A 84 -24.29 -7.78 -15.64
CA THR A 84 -25.21 -7.95 -14.51
C THR A 84 -24.81 -7.02 -13.37
N PHE A 85 -25.60 -5.98 -13.14
CA PHE A 85 -25.33 -4.95 -12.10
C PHE A 85 -26.64 -4.40 -11.52
N LEU A 86 -26.53 -3.81 -10.32
CA LEU A 86 -27.58 -3.06 -9.66
C LEU A 86 -27.20 -1.57 -9.63
N SER A 87 -28.20 -0.70 -9.80
CA SER A 87 -28.00 0.72 -9.52
C SER A 87 -27.85 0.99 -8.03
N GLN A 88 -27.19 2.10 -7.68
CA GLN A 88 -27.05 2.52 -6.29
C GLN A 88 -28.41 2.70 -5.60
N GLU A 89 -29.44 3.21 -6.30
CA GLU A 89 -30.79 3.40 -5.75
C GLU A 89 -31.43 2.07 -5.34
N GLU A 90 -31.35 1.04 -6.22
CA GLU A 90 -31.89 -0.28 -5.92
C GLU A 90 -31.15 -0.91 -4.72
N TYR A 91 -29.82 -0.79 -4.71
CA TYR A 91 -28.99 -1.29 -3.63
C TYR A 91 -29.30 -0.60 -2.29
N ASP A 92 -29.48 0.72 -2.28
CA ASP A 92 -29.77 1.48 -1.05
C ASP A 92 -31.12 1.14 -0.44
N SER A 93 -32.07 0.65 -1.25
CA SER A 93 -33.38 0.18 -0.79
C SER A 93 -33.33 -1.15 -0.03
N LEU A 94 -32.20 -1.89 -0.11
CA LEU A 94 -32.05 -3.19 0.54
C LEU A 94 -31.73 -3.06 2.04
N THR A 95 -32.10 -4.10 2.78
CA THR A 95 -31.64 -4.29 4.17
C THR A 95 -30.12 -4.51 4.21
N ASP A 96 -29.48 -4.37 5.38
CA ASP A 96 -28.02 -4.58 5.50
C ASP A 96 -27.59 -6.00 5.10
N ASP A 97 -28.39 -7.03 5.43
CA ASP A 97 -28.16 -8.41 4.97
C ASP A 97 -28.37 -8.52 3.45
N GLY A 98 -29.37 -7.83 2.91
CA GLY A 98 -29.60 -7.75 1.47
C GLY A 98 -28.47 -7.06 0.71
N LYS A 99 -27.89 -6.03 1.28
CA LYS A 99 -26.74 -5.31 0.71
C LYS A 99 -25.50 -6.20 0.64
N LEU A 100 -25.21 -6.95 1.69
CA LEU A 100 -24.07 -7.90 1.68
C LEU A 100 -24.27 -8.99 0.62
N ASP A 101 -25.45 -9.59 0.55
CA ASP A 101 -25.79 -10.59 -0.47
C ASP A 101 -25.74 -10.04 -1.89
N ALA A 102 -26.24 -8.81 -2.10
CA ALA A 102 -26.20 -8.14 -3.40
C ALA A 102 -24.78 -7.88 -3.88
N LEU A 103 -23.85 -7.47 -3.01
CA LEU A 103 -22.43 -7.29 -3.35
C LEU A 103 -21.76 -8.57 -3.83
N VAL A 104 -22.10 -9.69 -3.21
CA VAL A 104 -21.54 -10.99 -3.62
C VAL A 104 -22.06 -11.40 -4.99
N ARG A 105 -23.36 -11.24 -5.24
CA ARG A 105 -24.04 -11.77 -6.42
C ARG A 105 -24.07 -10.80 -7.62
N ASN A 106 -23.92 -9.50 -7.38
CA ASN A 106 -23.97 -8.47 -8.42
C ASN A 106 -22.85 -7.44 -8.26
N THR A 107 -22.67 -6.62 -9.28
CA THR A 107 -21.85 -5.41 -9.22
C THR A 107 -22.78 -4.22 -8.97
N ILE A 108 -22.46 -3.40 -7.98
CA ILE A 108 -23.21 -2.20 -7.64
C ILE A 108 -22.58 -1.03 -8.40
N VAL A 109 -23.42 -0.17 -9.00
CA VAL A 109 -22.96 0.95 -9.84
C VAL A 109 -23.52 2.26 -9.32
N ASP A 110 -22.61 3.17 -8.93
CA ASP A 110 -22.93 4.56 -8.61
C ASP A 110 -22.44 5.48 -9.75
N THR A 111 -23.39 6.02 -10.51
CA THR A 111 -23.12 7.01 -11.55
C THR A 111 -23.25 8.45 -11.07
N GLY A 112 -23.68 8.67 -9.81
CA GLY A 112 -23.97 10.00 -9.24
C GLY A 112 -22.74 10.82 -8.84
N ASN A 113 -21.56 10.20 -8.68
CA ASN A 113 -20.31 10.84 -8.29
C ASN A 113 -19.29 10.92 -9.43
N SER A 114 -19.72 11.22 -10.66
CA SER A 114 -18.78 11.44 -11.75
C SER A 114 -17.88 12.64 -11.44
N THR A 115 -16.60 12.42 -11.23
CA THR A 115 -15.64 13.43 -10.73
C THR A 115 -15.12 14.39 -11.82
N ASN A 116 -15.60 14.30 -13.06
CA ASN A 116 -15.20 15.20 -14.14
C ASN A 116 -16.35 15.52 -15.10
N SER A 117 -17.11 16.57 -14.80
CA SER A 117 -17.99 17.21 -15.76
C SER A 117 -17.17 18.00 -16.77
N SER A 118 -16.64 17.34 -17.78
CA SER A 118 -16.15 18.02 -18.98
C SER A 118 -16.62 17.27 -20.22
N GLY A 119 -17.83 17.61 -20.67
CA GLY A 119 -18.17 17.70 -22.05
C GLY A 119 -18.34 16.42 -22.86
N ASP A 120 -19.35 15.60 -22.54
CA ASP A 120 -20.00 14.82 -23.57
C ASP A 120 -21.52 15.05 -23.49
N PRO A 121 -22.16 15.66 -24.53
CA PRO A 121 -23.59 16.00 -24.50
C PRO A 121 -24.53 14.79 -24.67
N ASP A 122 -24.01 13.62 -24.96
CA ASP A 122 -24.76 12.37 -24.98
C ASP A 122 -24.60 11.63 -23.64
N GLY A 123 -25.25 12.13 -22.61
CA GLY A 123 -25.39 11.44 -21.34
C GLY A 123 -25.90 10.02 -21.56
N GLN A 124 -24.97 9.04 -21.52
CA GLN A 124 -25.27 7.62 -21.70
C GLN A 124 -26.11 7.15 -20.51
N LYS A 125 -27.45 7.32 -20.62
CA LYS A 125 -28.36 6.48 -19.86
C LYS A 125 -28.15 5.06 -20.36
N LEU A 126 -27.65 4.17 -19.48
CA LEU A 126 -27.75 2.74 -19.72
C LEU A 126 -29.21 2.44 -20.01
N SER A 127 -29.50 1.96 -21.22
CA SER A 127 -30.87 1.66 -21.61
C SER A 127 -31.39 0.59 -20.65
N GLU A 128 -32.54 0.88 -20.04
CA GLU A 128 -33.32 -0.03 -19.19
C GLU A 128 -33.90 -1.20 -20.00
N ASN A 129 -33.09 -1.89 -20.79
CA ASN A 129 -33.50 -3.14 -21.41
C ASN A 129 -33.11 -4.29 -20.48
N ARG A 130 -33.78 -4.33 -19.32
CA ARG A 130 -33.76 -5.52 -18.47
C ARG A 130 -34.84 -6.48 -18.95
N ASP A 131 -34.44 -7.56 -19.60
CA ASP A 131 -35.17 -8.80 -19.38
C ASP A 131 -35.07 -9.06 -17.88
N THR A 132 -36.15 -8.83 -17.17
CA THR A 132 -36.28 -9.14 -15.75
C THR A 132 -36.17 -10.64 -15.56
N GLN A 133 -34.97 -11.14 -15.57
CA GLN A 133 -34.67 -12.43 -15.03
C GLN A 133 -34.99 -12.36 -13.53
N TYR A 134 -35.92 -13.19 -13.09
CA TYR A 134 -36.44 -13.24 -11.72
C TYR A 134 -35.26 -13.43 -10.76
N VAL A 135 -34.69 -12.33 -10.29
CA VAL A 135 -33.60 -12.35 -9.33
C VAL A 135 -34.21 -12.73 -7.98
N SER A 136 -33.80 -13.85 -7.42
CA SER A 136 -34.13 -14.24 -6.04
C SER A 136 -33.92 -13.03 -5.12
N PRO A 137 -34.86 -12.72 -4.20
CA PRO A 137 -34.75 -11.56 -3.32
C PRO A 137 -33.41 -11.61 -2.56
N TYR A 138 -32.73 -10.47 -2.50
CA TYR A 138 -31.49 -10.34 -1.73
C TYR A 138 -31.79 -10.42 -0.25
N GLY A 139 -31.01 -11.21 0.47
CA GLY A 139 -31.13 -11.35 1.90
C GLY A 139 -30.39 -12.58 2.44
N ILE A 140 -30.04 -12.53 3.69
CA ILE A 140 -29.41 -13.61 4.42
C ILE A 140 -30.44 -14.16 5.41
N PRO A 141 -30.79 -15.45 5.34
CA PRO A 141 -31.79 -16.03 6.25
C PRO A 141 -31.35 -15.92 7.70
N ALA A 142 -32.28 -15.51 8.56
CA ALA A 142 -32.07 -15.59 10.00
C ALA A 142 -31.94 -17.06 10.42
N PHE A 143 -31.10 -17.31 11.41
CA PHE A 143 -30.82 -18.65 11.96
C PHE A 143 -30.95 -18.61 13.48
N GLU A 144 -31.57 -19.62 14.06
CA GLU A 144 -31.66 -19.77 15.48
C GLU A 144 -30.87 -21.02 15.91
N PRO A 145 -29.59 -20.84 16.30
CA PRO A 145 -28.78 -21.98 16.72
C PRO A 145 -29.25 -22.53 18.09
N VAL A 146 -29.24 -23.81 18.23
CA VAL A 146 -29.41 -24.44 19.56
C VAL A 146 -28.03 -24.41 20.24
N LEU A 147 -27.90 -23.56 21.26
CA LEU A 147 -26.66 -23.34 21.99
C LEU A 147 -26.69 -24.13 23.30
N SER A 148 -25.59 -24.83 23.62
CA SER A 148 -25.32 -25.39 24.91
C SER A 148 -23.95 -24.93 25.42
N THR A 149 -23.89 -24.58 26.69
CA THR A 149 -22.65 -24.10 27.33
C THR A 149 -22.15 -25.14 28.33
N ASP A 150 -20.82 -25.24 28.41
CA ASP A 150 -20.16 -25.91 29.53
C ASP A 150 -20.37 -25.08 30.83
N VAL A 151 -19.86 -25.56 31.95
CA VAL A 151 -19.93 -24.85 33.24
C VAL A 151 -19.27 -23.48 33.09
N LEU A 152 -19.97 -22.41 33.52
CA LEU A 152 -19.42 -21.05 33.51
C LEU A 152 -18.21 -20.96 34.45
N PRO A 153 -17.13 -20.27 34.05
CA PRO A 153 -16.03 -19.94 34.96
C PRO A 153 -16.54 -19.19 36.19
N GLU A 154 -16.02 -19.48 37.41
CA GLU A 154 -16.42 -18.82 38.65
C GLU A 154 -16.30 -17.30 38.59
N VAL A 155 -15.34 -16.78 37.79
CA VAL A 155 -15.06 -15.35 37.59
C VAL A 155 -15.98 -14.66 36.56
N LEU A 156 -16.92 -15.42 35.96
CA LEU A 156 -17.84 -14.94 34.92
C LEU A 156 -19.28 -15.06 35.37
N SER A 157 -19.98 -13.94 35.43
CA SER A 157 -21.43 -13.90 35.64
C SER A 157 -22.14 -13.42 34.39
N ILE A 158 -23.09 -14.18 33.90
CA ILE A 158 -23.96 -13.83 32.78
C ILE A 158 -25.40 -13.88 33.27
N ARG A 159 -26.06 -12.73 33.26
CA ARG A 159 -27.48 -12.60 33.65
C ARG A 159 -28.32 -12.24 32.42
N LYS A 160 -29.29 -13.08 32.10
CA LYS A 160 -30.27 -12.78 31.05
C LYS A 160 -31.19 -11.65 31.48
N THR A 161 -31.40 -10.66 30.62
CA THR A 161 -32.30 -9.52 30.80
C THR A 161 -33.43 -9.59 29.77
N LYS A 162 -34.37 -8.65 29.80
CA LYS A 162 -35.45 -8.59 28.81
C LYS A 162 -34.94 -8.38 27.39
N ASN A 163 -33.81 -7.65 27.20
CA ASN A 163 -33.31 -7.20 25.91
C ASN A 163 -31.93 -7.79 25.57
N GLY A 164 -31.43 -8.79 26.30
CA GLY A 164 -30.11 -9.38 26.06
C GLY A 164 -29.46 -9.95 27.33
N TYR A 165 -28.21 -9.65 27.54
CA TYR A 165 -27.39 -10.21 28.62
C TYR A 165 -26.56 -9.12 29.30
N GLU A 166 -26.50 -9.15 30.63
CA GLU A 166 -25.52 -8.44 31.43
C GLU A 166 -24.36 -9.38 31.72
N ILE A 167 -23.16 -8.95 31.45
CA ILE A 167 -21.93 -9.73 31.60
C ILE A 167 -21.03 -9.01 32.59
N HIS A 168 -20.55 -9.73 33.58
CA HIS A 168 -19.56 -9.28 34.53
C HIS A 168 -18.44 -10.30 34.62
N ALA A 169 -17.22 -9.85 34.25
CA ALA A 169 -16.01 -10.66 34.29
C ALA A 169 -15.01 -10.00 35.28
N GLU A 170 -14.63 -10.70 36.33
CA GLU A 170 -13.65 -10.19 37.31
C GLU A 170 -12.24 -10.10 36.74
N GLN A 171 -11.94 -10.97 35.78
CA GLN A 171 -10.70 -11.03 34.98
C GLN A 171 -11.01 -11.54 33.59
N ASP A 172 -10.03 -11.46 32.70
CA ASP A 172 -10.15 -12.07 31.36
C ASP A 172 -10.41 -13.57 31.52
N CYS A 173 -11.49 -14.08 30.90
CA CYS A 173 -11.91 -15.43 31.05
C CYS A 173 -12.48 -16.00 29.74
N GLN A 174 -12.52 -17.32 29.66
CA GLN A 174 -12.91 -18.04 28.47
C GLN A 174 -13.96 -19.12 28.80
N MET A 175 -14.93 -19.26 27.90
CA MET A 175 -15.91 -20.33 27.91
C MET A 175 -16.04 -20.98 26.53
N SER A 176 -16.61 -22.16 26.50
CA SER A 176 -16.97 -22.87 25.28
C SER A 176 -18.47 -22.91 25.11
N VAL A 177 -18.95 -22.65 23.92
CA VAL A 177 -20.36 -22.77 23.52
C VAL A 177 -20.44 -23.77 22.38
N LYS A 178 -21.22 -24.83 22.54
CA LYS A 178 -21.49 -25.77 21.46
C LYS A 178 -22.70 -25.32 20.67
N ILE A 179 -22.61 -25.45 19.35
CA ILE A 179 -23.71 -25.19 18.41
C ILE A 179 -24.20 -26.58 17.95
N SER A 180 -25.47 -26.87 18.21
CA SER A 180 -26.09 -28.10 17.72
C SER A 180 -26.62 -27.87 16.29
N ALA A 181 -26.44 -28.87 15.43
CA ALA A 181 -26.81 -28.81 14.01
C ALA A 181 -26.04 -27.77 13.21
N PRO A 182 -24.71 -27.92 13.06
CA PRO A 182 -23.94 -27.14 12.12
C PRO A 182 -24.47 -27.30 10.69
N VAL A 183 -24.40 -26.27 9.88
CA VAL A 183 -24.85 -26.29 8.48
C VAL A 183 -23.62 -26.29 7.58
N PRO A 184 -23.31 -27.40 6.90
CA PRO A 184 -22.16 -27.45 6.00
C PRO A 184 -22.29 -26.41 4.87
N ASP A 185 -21.18 -25.99 4.32
CA ASP A 185 -21.09 -25.04 3.20
C ASP A 185 -21.74 -23.67 3.45
N HIS A 186 -21.92 -23.29 4.72
CA HIS A 186 -22.46 -21.97 5.09
C HIS A 186 -21.52 -21.20 6.00
N VAL A 187 -21.50 -19.87 5.81
CA VAL A 187 -20.90 -18.94 6.76
C VAL A 187 -21.91 -18.59 7.83
N LEU A 188 -21.59 -18.88 9.09
CA LEU A 188 -22.40 -18.49 10.22
C LEU A 188 -22.05 -17.05 10.62
N LEU A 189 -23.02 -16.18 10.56
CA LEU A 189 -22.90 -14.76 10.91
C LEU A 189 -23.50 -14.53 12.28
N LEU A 190 -22.77 -13.81 13.13
CA LEU A 190 -23.23 -13.38 14.45
C LEU A 190 -23.00 -11.89 14.59
N GLN A 191 -24.03 -11.17 14.99
CA GLN A 191 -23.92 -9.76 15.37
C GLN A 191 -24.66 -9.47 16.67
N PHE A 192 -24.15 -8.50 17.44
CA PHE A 192 -24.81 -7.99 18.63
C PHE A 192 -24.25 -6.63 19.04
N SER A 193 -25.05 -5.84 19.72
CA SER A 193 -24.64 -4.56 20.28
C SER A 193 -24.01 -4.73 21.66
N VAL A 194 -22.94 -3.96 21.93
CA VAL A 194 -22.19 -3.96 23.18
C VAL A 194 -22.18 -2.57 23.81
N ARG A 195 -22.43 -2.48 25.10
CA ARG A 195 -22.31 -1.23 25.86
C ARG A 195 -21.55 -1.44 27.16
N SER A 196 -20.46 -0.69 27.34
CA SER A 196 -19.72 -0.67 28.60
C SER A 196 -20.54 0.02 29.68
N GLN A 197 -20.59 -0.55 30.89
CA GLN A 197 -21.31 0.06 32.03
C GLN A 197 -20.44 1.05 32.80
N ASN A 198 -19.12 0.88 32.80
CA ASN A 198 -18.17 1.70 33.56
C ASN A 198 -17.25 2.55 32.64
N GLY A 199 -17.50 2.56 31.33
CA GLY A 199 -16.70 3.30 30.36
C GLY A 199 -15.34 2.69 30.04
N GLU A 200 -15.04 1.50 30.53
CA GLU A 200 -13.83 0.75 30.14
C GLU A 200 -13.97 0.13 28.75
N ALA A 201 -12.83 -0.23 28.16
CA ALA A 201 -12.85 -0.94 26.89
C ALA A 201 -13.45 -2.34 27.05
N VAL A 202 -14.24 -2.78 26.07
CA VAL A 202 -14.78 -4.13 26.01
C VAL A 202 -14.14 -4.88 24.85
N VAL A 203 -13.64 -6.07 25.13
CA VAL A 203 -13.08 -6.95 24.11
C VAL A 203 -13.77 -8.31 24.24
N ILE A 204 -14.34 -8.79 23.12
CA ILE A 204 -14.84 -10.15 23.02
C ILE A 204 -14.16 -10.80 21.82
N ASP A 205 -13.53 -11.95 22.09
CA ASP A 205 -12.88 -12.77 21.06
C ASP A 205 -13.67 -14.08 20.94
N ILE A 206 -14.04 -14.44 19.72
CA ILE A 206 -14.71 -15.70 19.44
C ILE A 206 -13.93 -16.41 18.34
N ASN A 207 -13.37 -17.59 18.64
CA ASN A 207 -12.53 -18.38 17.73
C ASN A 207 -11.37 -17.57 17.10
N GLY A 208 -10.73 -16.67 17.89
CA GLY A 208 -9.65 -15.81 17.40
C GLY A 208 -10.12 -14.55 16.64
N ILE A 209 -11.43 -14.42 16.37
CA ILE A 209 -12.01 -13.21 15.78
C ILE A 209 -12.29 -12.22 16.89
N ARG A 210 -11.47 -11.16 16.96
CA ARG A 210 -11.48 -10.21 18.07
C ARG A 210 -12.16 -8.91 17.73
N ASN A 211 -13.27 -8.60 18.39
CA ASN A 211 -13.90 -7.28 18.36
C ASN A 211 -13.53 -6.46 19.60
N LYS A 212 -13.46 -5.13 19.45
CA LYS A 212 -13.15 -4.21 20.53
C LYS A 212 -14.01 -2.95 20.45
N LEU A 213 -14.63 -2.60 21.57
CA LEU A 213 -15.16 -1.26 21.85
C LEU A 213 -14.12 -0.50 22.67
N SER A 214 -13.68 0.66 22.23
CA SER A 214 -12.75 1.51 22.98
C SER A 214 -13.41 2.06 24.24
N GLY A 215 -12.63 2.18 25.31
CA GLY A 215 -13.10 2.88 26.52
C GLY A 215 -13.34 4.37 26.26
N SER A 216 -14.19 4.97 27.08
CA SER A 216 -14.56 6.41 26.96
C SER A 216 -13.38 7.37 27.12
N SER A 217 -12.31 6.95 27.84
CA SER A 217 -11.08 7.71 28.04
C SER A 217 -10.01 7.49 26.95
N ALA A 218 -10.30 6.67 25.92
CA ALA A 218 -9.35 6.41 24.85
C ALA A 218 -9.09 7.69 24.04
N PRO A 219 -7.83 8.04 23.70
CA PRO A 219 -7.51 9.24 22.90
C PRO A 219 -8.23 9.26 21.54
N TYR A 220 -8.47 8.10 20.98
CA TYR A 220 -9.13 7.90 19.68
C TYR A 220 -10.13 6.73 19.82
N PRO A 221 -11.34 6.99 20.33
CA PRO A 221 -12.34 5.94 20.46
C PRO A 221 -12.81 5.46 19.07
N ASN A 222 -12.95 4.16 18.93
CA ASN A 222 -13.36 3.57 17.65
C ASN A 222 -14.87 3.60 17.40
N GLY A 223 -15.68 3.88 18.42
CA GLY A 223 -17.16 3.92 18.33
C GLY A 223 -17.78 2.57 17.92
N ASN A 224 -17.05 1.47 18.06
CA ASN A 224 -17.53 0.14 17.68
C ASN A 224 -18.41 -0.45 18.77
N ASP A 225 -19.68 -0.14 18.74
CA ASP A 225 -20.70 -0.66 19.67
C ASP A 225 -21.51 -1.84 19.10
N CYS A 226 -21.28 -2.20 17.83
CA CYS A 226 -21.82 -3.40 17.19
C CYS A 226 -20.69 -4.35 16.82
N PHE A 227 -20.71 -5.54 17.41
CA PHE A 227 -19.71 -6.58 17.17
C PHE A 227 -20.20 -7.56 16.12
N HIS A 228 -19.33 -7.85 15.16
CA HIS A 228 -19.60 -8.75 14.05
C HIS A 228 -18.61 -9.91 14.04
N TYR A 229 -19.12 -11.11 13.78
CA TYR A 229 -18.33 -12.33 13.66
C TYR A 229 -18.81 -13.12 12.46
N GLN A 230 -17.88 -13.73 11.78
CA GLN A 230 -18.11 -14.57 10.61
C GLN A 230 -17.35 -15.88 10.81
N PHE A 231 -18.06 -16.96 10.96
CA PHE A 231 -17.48 -18.29 11.14
C PHE A 231 -17.71 -19.07 9.86
N ALA A 232 -16.67 -19.20 9.06
CA ALA A 232 -16.67 -20.04 7.87
C ALA A 232 -16.17 -21.44 8.25
N PRO A 233 -16.69 -22.51 7.62
CA PRO A 233 -16.18 -23.85 7.83
C PRO A 233 -14.71 -23.91 7.40
N ASP A 234 -13.86 -24.49 8.24
CA ASP A 234 -12.47 -24.71 7.93
C ASP A 234 -12.30 -26.06 7.23
N GLN A 235 -11.73 -26.07 6.03
CA GLN A 235 -11.50 -27.29 5.22
C GLN A 235 -12.71 -28.24 5.09
N GLY A 236 -13.93 -27.71 5.15
CA GLY A 236 -15.15 -28.50 5.10
C GLY A 236 -15.60 -29.06 6.45
N GLU A 237 -14.99 -28.64 7.55
CA GLU A 237 -15.48 -28.91 8.90
C GLU A 237 -16.59 -27.93 9.29
N ASP A 238 -17.61 -28.42 9.96
CA ASP A 238 -18.70 -27.58 10.47
C ASP A 238 -18.26 -26.80 11.71
N VAL A 239 -18.80 -25.59 11.89
CA VAL A 239 -18.58 -24.80 13.11
C VAL A 239 -19.49 -25.35 14.20
N ASP A 240 -19.03 -26.31 14.99
CA ASP A 240 -19.78 -26.96 16.08
C ASP A 240 -19.49 -26.39 17.47
N LYS A 241 -18.38 -25.62 17.61
CA LYS A 241 -17.92 -25.11 18.90
C LYS A 241 -17.34 -23.71 18.79
N LEU A 242 -17.84 -22.77 19.59
CA LEU A 242 -17.33 -21.44 19.75
C LEU A 242 -16.54 -21.31 21.06
N LYS A 243 -15.31 -20.84 20.95
CA LYS A 243 -14.45 -20.51 22.07
C LYS A 243 -14.55 -19.00 22.31
N VAL A 244 -15.29 -18.60 23.34
CA VAL A 244 -15.56 -17.20 23.63
C VAL A 244 -14.68 -16.71 24.76
N THR A 245 -13.90 -15.66 24.51
CA THR A 245 -13.07 -14.99 25.52
C THR A 245 -13.65 -13.62 25.82
N PHE A 246 -13.92 -13.35 27.07
CA PHE A 246 -14.43 -12.06 27.57
C PHE A 246 -13.29 -11.29 28.25
N SER A 247 -13.16 -9.99 27.94
CA SER A 247 -12.28 -9.13 28.72
C SER A 247 -12.89 -8.83 30.10
N LYS A 248 -12.03 -8.56 31.08
CA LYS A 248 -12.43 -8.03 32.39
C LYS A 248 -13.33 -6.81 32.20
N GLY A 249 -14.41 -6.72 32.99
CA GLY A 249 -15.30 -5.57 33.01
C GLY A 249 -16.77 -5.91 33.20
N SER A 250 -17.60 -4.86 33.20
CA SER A 250 -19.06 -4.95 33.26
C SER A 250 -19.67 -4.29 32.02
N TYR A 251 -20.44 -5.04 31.27
CA TYR A 251 -21.03 -4.58 30.03
C TYR A 251 -22.31 -5.34 29.67
N THR A 252 -23.09 -4.77 28.77
CA THR A 252 -24.33 -5.38 28.27
C THR A 252 -24.15 -5.78 26.81
N VAL A 253 -24.75 -6.92 26.47
CA VAL A 253 -24.89 -7.44 25.11
C VAL A 253 -26.36 -7.50 24.79
N SER A 254 -26.78 -6.92 23.66
CA SER A 254 -28.16 -6.85 23.23
C SER A 254 -28.31 -7.03 21.73
N GLY A 255 -29.52 -7.36 21.26
CA GLY A 255 -29.78 -7.50 19.83
C GLY A 255 -28.98 -8.61 19.16
N VAL A 256 -28.82 -9.75 19.85
CA VAL A 256 -28.09 -10.92 19.30
C VAL A 256 -28.85 -11.47 18.11
N GLN A 257 -28.20 -11.49 16.95
CA GLN A 257 -28.75 -12.00 15.69
C GLN A 257 -27.77 -12.99 15.07
N TRP A 258 -28.33 -14.08 14.59
CA TRP A 258 -27.62 -15.10 13.84
C TRP A 258 -28.20 -15.22 12.44
N SER A 259 -27.35 -15.42 11.45
CA SER A 259 -27.74 -15.62 10.06
C SER A 259 -26.82 -16.66 9.41
N LEU A 260 -27.32 -17.33 8.38
CA LEU A 260 -26.58 -18.31 7.60
C LEU A 260 -26.43 -17.82 6.16
N TYR A 261 -25.19 -17.73 5.69
CA TYR A 261 -24.89 -17.40 4.31
C TYR A 261 -24.44 -18.64 3.54
N ASP A 262 -25.19 -19.00 2.51
CA ASP A 262 -24.88 -20.11 1.63
C ASP A 262 -23.66 -19.78 0.76
N MET A 263 -22.57 -20.53 0.91
CA MET A 263 -21.31 -20.29 0.17
C MET A 263 -21.43 -20.58 -1.33
N THR A 264 -22.44 -21.30 -1.79
CA THR A 264 -22.67 -21.52 -3.23
C THR A 264 -22.95 -20.22 -3.97
N ARG A 265 -23.48 -19.20 -3.29
CA ARG A 265 -23.76 -17.87 -3.85
C ARG A 265 -22.51 -17.11 -4.29
N PHE A 266 -21.33 -17.46 -3.80
CA PHE A 266 -20.07 -16.91 -4.32
C PHE A 266 -19.80 -17.22 -5.79
N SER A 267 -20.49 -18.23 -6.35
CA SER A 267 -20.38 -18.60 -7.77
C SER A 267 -21.49 -18.05 -8.66
N GLU A 268 -22.47 -17.31 -8.12
CA GLU A 268 -23.61 -16.81 -8.88
C GLU A 268 -23.30 -15.56 -9.74
N LYS A 269 -22.26 -14.80 -9.42
CA LYS A 269 -21.88 -13.62 -10.19
C LYS A 269 -21.29 -14.01 -11.53
N GLU A 270 -21.89 -13.50 -12.61
CA GLU A 270 -21.38 -13.67 -13.97
C GLU A 270 -20.40 -12.54 -14.32
N TYR A 271 -19.24 -12.90 -14.85
CA TYR A 271 -18.20 -11.93 -15.22
C TYR A 271 -17.24 -12.48 -16.28
N THR A 272 -16.63 -11.56 -17.02
CA THR A 272 -15.50 -11.84 -17.92
C THR A 272 -14.23 -11.23 -17.34
N PRO A 273 -13.21 -12.02 -16.94
CA PRO A 273 -12.01 -11.50 -16.33
C PRO A 273 -11.16 -10.68 -17.30
N LEU A 274 -10.50 -9.63 -16.79
CA LEU A 274 -9.47 -8.91 -17.54
C LEU A 274 -8.29 -9.86 -17.82
N LYS A 275 -7.96 -10.10 -19.08
CA LYS A 275 -6.79 -10.86 -19.50
C LYS A 275 -5.57 -9.92 -19.47
N LYS A 276 -4.62 -10.21 -18.59
CA LYS A 276 -3.37 -9.45 -18.53
C LYS A 276 -2.57 -9.64 -19.81
N ASP A 277 -2.13 -8.54 -20.39
CA ASP A 277 -1.16 -8.59 -21.48
C ASP A 277 0.26 -8.60 -20.90
N SER A 278 0.96 -9.72 -21.05
CA SER A 278 2.33 -9.89 -20.54
C SER A 278 3.34 -8.91 -21.18
N SER A 279 3.02 -8.38 -22.36
CA SER A 279 3.87 -7.40 -23.06
C SER A 279 3.83 -6.02 -22.41
N LEU A 280 2.73 -5.66 -21.74
CA LEU A 280 2.54 -4.35 -21.10
C LEU A 280 3.27 -4.23 -19.75
N PHE A 281 3.63 -5.33 -19.10
CA PHE A 281 4.41 -5.32 -17.85
C PHE A 281 5.91 -5.05 -18.04
N SER A 282 6.43 -5.09 -19.25
CA SER A 282 7.86 -4.86 -19.49
C SER A 282 8.30 -3.40 -19.38
N ASP A 283 7.38 -2.44 -19.34
CA ASP A 283 7.67 -1.00 -19.38
C ASP A 283 7.38 -0.23 -18.07
N SER A 284 7.21 -0.94 -16.95
CA SER A 284 7.03 -0.34 -15.61
C SER A 284 8.21 0.53 -15.13
N ARG A 285 9.27 0.68 -15.95
CA ARG A 285 10.40 1.60 -15.71
C ARG A 285 10.15 3.02 -16.21
N LYS A 286 9.14 3.24 -17.04
CA LYS A 286 8.75 4.60 -17.48
C LYS A 286 7.69 5.19 -16.56
N GLY A 287 8.12 5.66 -15.42
CA GLY A 287 7.38 6.64 -14.65
C GLY A 287 6.25 6.17 -13.73
N GLY A 288 6.21 4.91 -13.30
CA GLY A 288 5.51 4.45 -12.08
C GLY A 288 4.04 4.83 -11.89
N THR A 289 3.27 5.05 -12.96
CA THR A 289 1.85 5.47 -12.87
C THR A 289 0.86 4.38 -13.24
N GLN A 290 1.27 3.31 -13.93
CA GLN A 290 0.38 2.23 -14.34
C GLN A 290 0.07 1.31 -13.15
N VAL A 291 -1.23 1.11 -12.88
CA VAL A 291 -1.73 0.24 -11.81
C VAL A 291 -2.19 -1.10 -12.37
N LEU A 292 -2.91 -1.07 -13.49
CA LEU A 292 -3.52 -2.24 -14.12
C LEU A 292 -3.57 -2.03 -15.63
N SER A 293 -3.33 -3.09 -16.42
CA SER A 293 -3.59 -3.09 -17.85
C SER A 293 -3.91 -4.48 -18.36
N GLY A 294 -4.66 -4.55 -19.46
CA GLY A 294 -5.04 -5.80 -20.09
C GLY A 294 -6.13 -5.61 -21.14
N THR A 295 -6.63 -6.73 -21.64
CA THR A 295 -7.75 -6.77 -22.57
C THR A 295 -8.96 -7.47 -21.94
N VAL A 296 -10.15 -7.00 -22.25
CA VAL A 296 -11.41 -7.59 -21.82
C VAL A 296 -12.41 -7.59 -22.96
N THR A 297 -13.23 -8.64 -23.03
CA THR A 297 -14.30 -8.75 -24.01
C THR A 297 -15.63 -8.49 -23.30
N ALA A 298 -16.40 -7.54 -23.81
CA ALA A 298 -17.76 -7.23 -23.40
C ALA A 298 -18.73 -7.78 -24.44
N ASP A 299 -19.51 -8.77 -24.08
CA ASP A 299 -20.48 -9.39 -25.00
C ASP A 299 -21.71 -8.50 -25.22
N ARG A 300 -21.98 -7.56 -24.31
CA ARG A 300 -23.01 -6.54 -24.35
C ARG A 300 -22.51 -5.24 -23.74
N ASP A 301 -23.33 -4.19 -23.74
CA ASP A 301 -23.08 -2.98 -22.92
C ASP A 301 -23.16 -3.35 -21.44
N GLY A 302 -22.23 -2.89 -20.63
CA GLY A 302 -22.16 -3.24 -19.21
C GLY A 302 -21.15 -2.40 -18.43
N VAL A 303 -20.53 -3.01 -17.43
CA VAL A 303 -19.64 -2.35 -16.48
C VAL A 303 -18.30 -3.05 -16.38
N PHE A 304 -17.25 -2.29 -16.53
CA PHE A 304 -15.92 -2.70 -16.11
C PHE A 304 -15.74 -2.37 -14.63
N ALA A 305 -15.45 -3.37 -13.82
CA ALA A 305 -15.31 -3.24 -12.37
C ALA A 305 -13.94 -3.71 -11.92
N THR A 306 -13.44 -3.08 -10.84
CA THR A 306 -12.19 -3.49 -10.19
C THR A 306 -12.37 -3.65 -8.69
N SER A 307 -11.44 -4.34 -8.01
CA SER A 307 -11.29 -4.30 -6.55
C SER A 307 -10.23 -3.29 -6.09
N ILE A 308 -9.92 -2.29 -6.92
CA ILE A 308 -8.97 -1.22 -6.62
C ILE A 308 -9.76 -0.01 -6.10
N PRO A 309 -9.54 0.44 -4.84
CA PRO A 309 -10.27 1.56 -4.27
C PRO A 309 -10.16 2.82 -5.13
N LEU A 310 -11.29 3.44 -5.44
CA LEU A 310 -11.32 4.69 -6.22
C LEU A 310 -10.69 5.82 -5.42
N GLN A 311 -9.70 6.49 -6.03
CA GLN A 311 -8.96 7.57 -5.40
C GLN A 311 -8.78 8.74 -6.38
N LYS A 312 -8.71 9.96 -5.82
CA LYS A 312 -8.39 11.15 -6.60
C LYS A 312 -6.99 11.02 -7.22
N GLY A 313 -6.88 11.26 -8.52
CA GLY A 313 -5.65 11.11 -9.30
C GLY A 313 -5.57 9.80 -10.08
N MET A 314 -6.62 8.99 -10.06
CA MET A 314 -6.79 7.87 -10.98
C MET A 314 -7.29 8.35 -12.34
N GLU A 315 -6.83 7.69 -13.38
CA GLU A 315 -7.23 7.89 -14.78
C GLU A 315 -7.42 6.51 -15.42
N LEU A 316 -8.57 6.29 -16.02
CA LEU A 316 -8.86 5.07 -16.77
C LEU A 316 -8.83 5.39 -18.26
N LEU A 317 -8.13 4.57 -19.00
CA LEU A 317 -8.10 4.60 -20.47
C LEU A 317 -8.76 3.33 -21.00
N ILE A 318 -9.72 3.51 -21.90
CA ILE A 318 -10.32 2.42 -22.69
C ILE A 318 -9.94 2.68 -24.15
N ASP A 319 -9.28 1.71 -24.79
CA ASP A 319 -8.76 1.84 -26.16
C ASP A 319 -7.87 3.08 -26.35
N GLY A 320 -7.09 3.42 -25.33
CA GLY A 320 -6.19 4.57 -25.31
C GLY A 320 -6.88 5.93 -25.15
N LYS A 321 -8.20 5.98 -24.94
CA LYS A 321 -8.98 7.20 -24.70
C LYS A 321 -9.38 7.30 -23.23
N PRO A 322 -9.36 8.50 -22.63
CA PRO A 322 -9.86 8.69 -21.27
C PRO A 322 -11.33 8.26 -21.17
N ALA A 323 -11.62 7.43 -20.18
CA ALA A 323 -12.97 7.01 -19.81
C ALA A 323 -13.36 7.60 -18.46
N GLU A 324 -14.66 7.85 -18.29
CA GLU A 324 -15.19 8.35 -17.03
C GLU A 324 -15.11 7.28 -15.96
N LEU A 325 -14.47 7.62 -14.82
CA LEU A 325 -14.41 6.75 -13.65
C LEU A 325 -15.69 6.89 -12.84
N ILE A 326 -16.32 5.77 -12.54
CA ILE A 326 -17.47 5.65 -11.65
C ILE A 326 -17.11 4.83 -10.42
N THR A 327 -17.90 4.96 -9.36
CA THR A 327 -17.77 4.09 -8.20
C THR A 327 -18.52 2.79 -8.44
N VAL A 328 -17.84 1.66 -8.22
CA VAL A 328 -18.46 0.34 -8.22
C VAL A 328 -18.29 -0.32 -6.86
N ASN A 329 -19.26 -1.15 -6.46
CA ASN A 329 -19.26 -1.87 -5.18
C ASN A 329 -18.90 -0.95 -3.99
N GLU A 330 -19.50 0.24 -3.92
CA GLU A 330 -19.38 1.27 -2.86
C GLU A 330 -18.02 1.97 -2.76
N ALA A 331 -16.91 1.37 -3.21
CA ALA A 331 -15.59 1.92 -2.90
C ALA A 331 -14.57 1.82 -4.06
N PHE A 332 -14.86 1.10 -5.13
CA PHE A 332 -13.86 0.72 -6.11
C PHE A 332 -14.02 1.45 -7.44
N ALA A 333 -12.94 1.51 -8.19
CA ALA A 333 -12.90 2.11 -9.51
C ALA A 333 -13.56 1.22 -10.56
N GLY A 334 -14.42 1.80 -11.38
CA GLY A 334 -15.04 1.16 -12.53
C GLY A 334 -15.36 2.15 -13.63
N ALA A 335 -15.94 1.66 -14.72
CA ALA A 335 -16.44 2.47 -15.83
C ALA A 335 -17.55 1.76 -16.60
N LEU A 336 -18.40 2.52 -17.26
CA LEU A 336 -19.32 1.97 -18.26
C LEU A 336 -18.54 1.53 -19.48
N MET A 337 -18.90 0.39 -20.05
CA MET A 337 -18.23 -0.21 -21.21
C MET A 337 -19.24 -0.65 -22.25
N LYS A 338 -18.96 -0.32 -23.52
CA LYS A 338 -19.76 -0.76 -24.67
C LYS A 338 -19.43 -2.19 -25.03
N GLN A 339 -20.32 -2.82 -25.82
CA GLN A 339 -20.04 -4.12 -26.44
C GLN A 339 -18.78 -4.06 -27.30
N GLY A 340 -17.89 -5.04 -27.16
CA GLY A 340 -16.66 -5.16 -27.95
C GLY A 340 -15.49 -5.74 -27.18
N MET A 341 -14.36 -5.84 -27.86
CA MET A 341 -13.08 -6.16 -27.21
C MET A 341 -12.33 -4.87 -26.95
N HIS A 342 -11.97 -4.63 -25.71
CA HIS A 342 -11.37 -3.38 -25.26
C HIS A 342 -10.02 -3.60 -24.60
N THR A 343 -9.11 -2.67 -24.85
CA THR A 343 -7.86 -2.54 -24.08
C THR A 343 -8.09 -1.57 -22.95
N VAL A 344 -7.82 -1.99 -21.72
CA VAL A 344 -8.03 -1.19 -20.53
C VAL A 344 -6.69 -0.89 -19.88
N GLU A 345 -6.49 0.36 -19.46
CA GLU A 345 -5.33 0.78 -18.68
C GLU A 345 -5.77 1.72 -17.57
N LEU A 346 -5.55 1.32 -16.31
CA LEU A 346 -5.77 2.15 -15.12
C LEU A 346 -4.44 2.73 -14.65
N ARG A 347 -4.37 4.05 -14.54
CA ARG A 347 -3.21 4.82 -14.08
C ARG A 347 -3.51 5.52 -12.78
N PHE A 348 -2.48 5.75 -11.99
CA PHE A 348 -2.57 6.55 -10.76
C PHE A 348 -1.43 7.56 -10.67
N SER A 349 -1.79 8.81 -10.45
CA SER A 349 -0.84 9.89 -10.17
C SER A 349 -1.25 10.61 -8.89
N PRO A 350 -0.46 10.49 -7.80
CA PRO A 350 -0.80 11.14 -6.53
C PRO A 350 -1.03 12.64 -6.73
N PRO A 351 -2.16 13.19 -6.24
CA PRO A 351 -2.42 14.63 -6.28
C PRO A 351 -1.27 15.41 -5.64
N GLY A 352 -0.81 16.46 -6.31
CA GLY A 352 0.27 17.30 -5.80
C GLY A 352 1.69 16.75 -5.99
N LYS A 353 1.89 15.56 -6.59
CA LYS A 353 3.22 14.98 -6.83
C LYS A 353 4.15 15.96 -7.53
N THR A 354 3.71 16.56 -8.64
CA THR A 354 4.53 17.52 -9.42
C THR A 354 4.86 18.76 -8.59
N ALA A 355 3.87 19.35 -7.92
CA ALA A 355 4.08 20.51 -7.07
C ALA A 355 5.01 20.18 -5.88
N GLY A 356 4.84 19.01 -5.25
CA GLY A 356 5.70 18.53 -4.18
C GLY A 356 7.15 18.31 -4.63
N CYS A 357 7.36 17.73 -5.80
CA CYS A 357 8.70 17.56 -6.38
C CYS A 357 9.36 18.91 -6.68
N ILE A 358 8.64 19.87 -7.29
CA ILE A 358 9.17 21.20 -7.57
C ILE A 358 9.52 21.91 -6.25
N LEU A 359 8.63 21.88 -5.27
CA LEU A 359 8.87 22.52 -3.96
C LEU A 359 10.07 21.89 -3.24
N SER A 360 10.21 20.57 -3.28
CA SER A 360 11.35 19.86 -2.67
C SER A 360 12.66 20.23 -3.36
N LEU A 361 12.69 20.25 -4.69
CA LEU A 361 13.89 20.62 -5.46
C LEU A 361 14.28 22.09 -5.24
N THR A 362 13.30 23.01 -5.25
CA THR A 362 13.58 24.44 -5.01
C THR A 362 14.05 24.69 -3.58
N SER A 363 13.45 24.01 -2.60
CA SER A 363 13.87 24.09 -1.19
C SER A 363 15.28 23.55 -0.99
N ALA A 364 15.61 22.40 -1.60
CA ALA A 364 16.95 21.82 -1.55
C ALA A 364 18.00 22.75 -2.19
N ALA A 365 17.66 23.34 -3.36
CA ALA A 365 18.53 24.31 -4.01
C ALA A 365 18.72 25.58 -3.16
N GLY A 366 17.63 26.14 -2.60
CA GLY A 366 17.67 27.30 -1.70
C GLY A 366 18.51 27.03 -0.44
N TYR A 367 18.35 25.86 0.17
CA TYR A 367 19.15 25.45 1.32
C TYR A 367 20.65 25.31 0.95
N GLY A 368 20.93 24.70 -0.20
CA GLY A 368 22.31 24.60 -0.71
C GLY A 368 22.96 25.99 -0.92
N LEU A 369 22.23 26.93 -1.55
CA LEU A 369 22.68 28.31 -1.71
C LEU A 369 22.89 29.03 -0.37
N PHE A 370 21.99 28.83 0.60
CA PHE A 370 22.12 29.37 1.94
C PHE A 370 23.36 28.82 2.65
N LEU A 371 23.64 27.52 2.56
CA LEU A 371 24.85 26.93 3.12
C LEU A 371 26.11 27.51 2.49
N ILE A 372 26.16 27.64 1.14
CA ILE A 372 27.28 28.24 0.42
C ILE A 372 27.47 29.70 0.88
N TRP A 373 26.39 30.48 0.92
CA TRP A 373 26.43 31.88 1.38
C TRP A 373 26.91 31.99 2.84
N SER A 374 26.41 31.13 3.74
CA SER A 374 26.83 31.07 5.13
C SER A 374 28.32 30.75 5.28
N LEU A 375 28.81 29.73 4.55
CA LEU A 375 30.21 29.37 4.53
C LEU A 375 31.09 30.50 4.00
N LEU A 376 30.69 31.20 2.94
CA LEU A 376 31.43 32.35 2.39
C LEU A 376 31.47 33.56 3.34
N ARG A 377 30.40 33.77 4.14
CA ARG A 377 30.29 34.92 5.08
C ARG A 377 31.06 34.69 6.39
N PHE A 378 31.02 33.50 6.94
CA PHE A 378 31.65 33.24 8.24
C PHE A 378 33.13 32.88 8.17
N TRP A 379 33.67 32.51 7.00
CA TRP A 379 35.04 32.00 6.88
C TRP A 379 35.92 32.86 5.93
N LYS A 380 36.34 34.02 6.38
CA LYS A 380 37.38 34.79 5.66
C LYS A 380 38.71 33.99 5.49
N ARG A 381 39.03 33.07 6.41
CA ARG A 381 40.18 32.12 6.34
C ARG A 381 39.85 30.79 5.61
N GLY A 382 38.58 30.47 5.40
CA GLY A 382 38.12 29.24 4.78
C GLY A 382 37.78 29.34 3.28
N ARG A 383 38.07 30.48 2.66
CA ARG A 383 37.72 30.76 1.23
C ARG A 383 38.22 29.68 0.29
N GLU A 384 39.46 29.19 0.51
CA GLU A 384 40.03 28.10 -0.29
C GLU A 384 39.29 26.77 -0.11
N LEU A 385 38.97 26.40 1.14
CA LEU A 385 38.22 25.16 1.44
C LEU A 385 36.80 25.21 0.88
N THR A 386 36.13 26.34 1.02
CA THR A 386 34.76 26.54 0.49
C THR A 386 34.76 26.46 -1.04
N ALA A 387 35.71 27.12 -1.70
CA ALA A 387 35.87 27.06 -3.15
C ALA A 387 36.19 25.63 -3.61
N TYR A 388 36.97 24.87 -2.84
CA TYR A 388 37.26 23.47 -3.11
C TYR A 388 36.00 22.58 -3.01
N LEU A 389 35.17 22.75 -1.99
CA LEU A 389 33.92 22.02 -1.83
C LEU A 389 32.90 22.34 -2.95
N VAL A 390 32.78 23.63 -3.30
CA VAL A 390 31.93 24.07 -4.43
C VAL A 390 32.41 23.48 -5.75
N SER A 391 33.73 23.50 -5.99
CA SER A 391 34.36 22.83 -7.14
C SER A 391 34.01 21.34 -7.19
N GLY A 392 34.05 20.64 -6.03
CA GLY A 392 33.64 19.25 -5.91
C GLY A 392 32.18 18.98 -6.28
N CYS A 393 31.25 19.84 -5.84
CA CYS A 393 29.84 19.74 -6.20
C CYS A 393 29.62 19.94 -7.72
N ILE A 394 30.25 20.94 -8.31
CA ILE A 394 30.14 21.23 -9.76
C ILE A 394 30.67 20.04 -10.57
N THR A 395 31.84 19.50 -10.20
CA THR A 395 32.44 18.36 -10.93
C THR A 395 31.61 17.10 -10.82
N THR A 396 30.99 16.84 -9.67
CA THR A 396 30.04 15.74 -9.50
C THR A 396 28.81 15.94 -10.39
N GLY A 397 28.26 17.14 -10.43
CA GLY A 397 27.14 17.50 -11.33
C GLY A 397 27.50 17.25 -12.81
N VAL A 398 28.67 17.70 -13.26
CA VAL A 398 29.15 17.50 -14.65
C VAL A 398 29.27 15.99 -14.96
N ASN A 399 29.80 15.19 -14.02
CA ASN A 399 29.92 13.75 -14.20
C ASN A 399 28.53 13.10 -14.40
N TYR A 400 27.60 13.34 -13.50
CA TYR A 400 26.27 12.73 -13.59
C TYR A 400 25.47 13.21 -14.81
N CYS A 401 25.53 14.50 -15.13
CA CYS A 401 24.83 15.04 -16.30
C CYS A 401 25.37 14.42 -17.60
N LEU A 402 26.70 14.39 -17.76
CA LEU A 402 27.32 13.84 -18.97
C LEU A 402 27.09 12.32 -19.07
N TYR A 403 27.20 11.59 -17.97
CA TYR A 403 26.91 10.17 -17.91
C TYR A 403 25.46 9.89 -18.36
N THR A 404 24.50 10.63 -17.84
CA THR A 404 23.07 10.46 -18.18
C THR A 404 22.82 10.77 -19.66
N VAL A 405 23.41 11.86 -20.18
CA VAL A 405 23.27 12.23 -21.60
C VAL A 405 23.86 11.15 -22.52
N LEU A 406 25.04 10.64 -22.21
CA LEU A 406 25.68 9.59 -23.02
C LEU A 406 24.89 8.29 -22.99
N LEU A 407 24.36 7.90 -21.83
CA LEU A 407 23.48 6.73 -21.75
C LEU A 407 22.20 6.90 -22.58
N SER A 408 21.58 8.08 -22.52
CA SER A 408 20.37 8.34 -23.32
C SER A 408 20.66 8.40 -24.82
N SER A 409 21.92 8.66 -25.20
CA SER A 409 22.40 8.63 -26.60
C SER A 409 22.80 7.24 -27.08
N GLY A 410 22.61 6.18 -26.26
CA GLY A 410 22.86 4.80 -26.66
C GLY A 410 24.29 4.29 -26.43
N PHE A 411 25.13 5.05 -25.74
CA PHE A 411 26.48 4.57 -25.37
C PHE A 411 26.43 3.46 -24.32
N HIS A 412 27.34 2.49 -24.44
CA HIS A 412 27.50 1.46 -23.41
C HIS A 412 27.89 2.10 -22.06
N TRP A 413 27.32 1.62 -20.95
CA TRP A 413 27.49 2.22 -19.62
C TRP A 413 28.97 2.41 -19.20
N GLY A 414 29.85 1.47 -19.54
CA GLY A 414 31.29 1.59 -19.22
C GLY A 414 31.97 2.71 -19.99
N THR A 415 31.67 2.87 -21.28
CA THR A 415 32.19 3.96 -22.12
C THR A 415 31.66 5.31 -21.65
N ALA A 416 30.34 5.40 -21.38
CA ALA A 416 29.70 6.60 -20.87
C ALA A 416 30.32 7.05 -19.53
N ASN A 417 30.57 6.12 -18.62
CA ASN A 417 31.20 6.39 -17.33
C ASN A 417 32.63 6.89 -17.47
N SER A 418 33.43 6.28 -18.36
CA SER A 418 34.81 6.68 -18.60
C SER A 418 34.94 8.10 -19.17
N ILE A 419 34.09 8.45 -20.13
CA ILE A 419 34.05 9.78 -20.72
C ILE A 419 33.59 10.82 -19.68
N ALA A 420 32.51 10.52 -18.93
CA ALA A 420 32.00 11.40 -17.89
C ALA A 420 33.03 11.64 -16.76
N TRP A 421 33.74 10.58 -16.34
CA TRP A 421 34.81 10.70 -15.36
C TRP A 421 35.97 11.56 -15.87
N ALA A 422 36.43 11.36 -17.10
CA ALA A 422 37.51 12.16 -17.69
C ALA A 422 37.12 13.64 -17.77
N ALA A 423 35.89 13.94 -18.22
CA ALA A 423 35.38 15.32 -18.26
C ALA A 423 35.30 15.95 -16.86
N ALA A 424 34.87 15.17 -15.86
CA ALA A 424 34.83 15.62 -14.46
C ALA A 424 36.24 15.94 -13.91
N VAL A 425 37.25 15.11 -14.21
CA VAL A 425 38.65 15.37 -13.80
C VAL A 425 39.20 16.64 -14.43
N VAL A 426 38.95 16.84 -15.72
CA VAL A 426 39.35 18.10 -16.40
C VAL A 426 38.68 19.32 -15.78
N THR A 427 37.35 19.23 -15.54
CA THR A 427 36.60 20.33 -14.92
C THR A 427 37.12 20.61 -13.50
N ALA A 428 37.37 19.56 -12.70
CA ALA A 428 37.94 19.68 -11.36
C ALA A 428 39.29 20.36 -11.36
N TYR A 429 40.15 19.99 -12.28
CA TYR A 429 41.45 20.62 -12.43
C TYR A 429 41.34 22.13 -12.75
N LEU A 430 40.53 22.50 -13.74
CA LEU A 430 40.35 23.92 -14.15
C LEU A 430 39.77 24.76 -13.00
N LEU A 431 38.77 24.26 -12.28
CA LEU A 431 38.16 24.97 -11.16
C LEU A 431 39.14 25.10 -9.99
N ASN A 432 39.82 24.03 -9.62
CA ASN A 432 40.79 24.05 -8.53
C ASN A 432 41.97 24.99 -8.85
N ARG A 433 42.51 24.92 -10.07
CA ARG A 433 43.59 25.78 -10.51
C ARG A 433 43.21 27.26 -10.44
N LYS A 434 42.06 27.66 -11.04
CA LYS A 434 41.66 29.05 -11.16
C LYS A 434 40.99 29.64 -9.92
N LEU A 435 40.06 28.87 -9.30
CA LEU A 435 39.18 29.38 -8.24
C LEU A 435 39.67 29.08 -6.83
N VAL A 436 40.33 27.93 -6.65
CA VAL A 436 40.70 27.45 -5.32
C VAL A 436 42.12 27.90 -4.98
N PHE A 437 43.10 27.53 -5.81
CA PHE A 437 44.52 27.67 -5.50
C PHE A 437 45.21 28.81 -6.26
N ALA A 438 44.58 29.36 -7.29
CA ALA A 438 45.10 30.45 -8.14
C ALA A 438 46.57 30.20 -8.58
N SER A 439 46.85 28.98 -9.12
CA SER A 439 48.19 28.55 -9.50
C SER A 439 48.60 29.08 -10.87
N GLU A 440 49.88 29.46 -10.99
CA GLU A 440 50.50 29.99 -12.24
C GLU A 440 51.56 29.03 -12.82
N ASP A 441 51.75 27.85 -12.24
CA ASP A 441 52.73 26.88 -12.70
C ASP A 441 52.34 26.21 -14.04
N SER A 442 53.25 25.35 -14.58
CA SER A 442 53.05 24.65 -15.85
C SER A 442 51.77 23.81 -15.87
N ILE A 443 50.84 24.14 -16.79
CA ILE A 443 49.51 23.50 -16.93
C ILE A 443 49.62 21.98 -17.08
N VAL A 444 50.54 21.51 -17.93
CA VAL A 444 50.69 20.06 -18.22
C VAL A 444 51.17 19.30 -17.01
N ARG A 445 52.22 19.82 -16.31
CA ARG A 445 52.78 19.16 -15.14
C ARG A 445 51.81 19.10 -13.98
N GLU A 446 51.07 20.18 -13.72
CA GLU A 446 50.04 20.25 -12.70
C GLU A 446 48.89 19.31 -13.02
N PHE A 447 48.42 19.30 -14.29
CA PHE A 447 47.32 18.42 -14.71
C PHE A 447 47.71 16.95 -14.53
N LEU A 448 48.89 16.53 -14.95
CA LEU A 448 49.35 15.15 -14.77
C LEU A 448 49.47 14.77 -13.29
N SER A 449 50.02 15.66 -12.45
CA SER A 449 50.09 15.45 -11.01
C SER A 449 48.71 15.37 -10.37
N PHE A 450 47.79 16.23 -10.80
CA PHE A 450 46.39 16.23 -10.31
C PHE A 450 45.65 14.95 -10.73
N ALA A 451 45.72 14.55 -11.97
CA ALA A 451 45.12 13.32 -12.49
C ALA A 451 45.68 12.06 -11.81
N GLY A 452 47.01 12.04 -11.63
CA GLY A 452 47.70 10.96 -10.91
C GLY A 452 47.25 10.86 -9.46
N LEU A 453 47.10 11.99 -8.76
CA LEU A 453 46.58 12.02 -7.40
C LEU A 453 45.12 11.50 -7.34
N ARG A 454 44.28 11.85 -8.29
CA ARG A 454 42.87 11.36 -8.36
C ARG A 454 42.83 9.84 -8.54
N LEU A 455 43.71 9.29 -9.38
CA LEU A 455 43.83 7.85 -9.58
C LEU A 455 44.34 7.15 -8.31
N ALA A 456 45.36 7.71 -7.67
CA ALA A 456 45.91 7.16 -6.43
C ALA A 456 44.89 7.15 -5.28
N THR A 457 44.11 8.22 -5.14
CA THR A 457 43.08 8.28 -4.11
C THR A 457 41.92 7.35 -4.39
N LEU A 458 41.56 7.09 -5.64
CA LEU A 458 40.57 6.08 -6.03
C LEU A 458 41.02 4.66 -5.60
N LEU A 459 42.27 4.34 -5.83
CA LEU A 459 42.86 3.07 -5.41
C LEU A 459 42.88 2.94 -3.88
N ALA A 460 43.31 3.99 -3.17
CA ALA A 460 43.32 4.04 -1.72
C ALA A 460 41.91 3.88 -1.13
N GLU A 461 40.89 4.54 -1.72
CA GLU A 461 39.50 4.43 -1.33
C GLU A 461 39.01 2.98 -1.42
N ASN A 462 39.29 2.29 -2.53
CA ASN A 462 38.89 0.89 -2.71
C ASN A 462 39.57 -0.04 -1.71
N ILE A 463 40.87 0.18 -1.42
CA ILE A 463 41.60 -0.59 -0.42
C ILE A 463 40.99 -0.37 0.98
N LEU A 464 40.75 0.88 1.36
CA LEU A 464 40.16 1.22 2.68
C LEU A 464 38.76 0.64 2.84
N LEU A 465 37.95 0.69 1.78
CA LEU A 465 36.62 0.07 1.78
C LEU A 465 36.69 -1.43 1.94
N GLY A 466 37.61 -2.09 1.20
CA GLY A 466 37.86 -3.51 1.30
C GLY A 466 38.27 -3.92 2.73
N LEU A 467 39.18 -3.17 3.35
CA LEU A 467 39.63 -3.41 4.74
C LEU A 467 38.48 -3.23 5.74
N LEU A 468 37.71 -2.16 5.64
CA LEU A 468 36.60 -1.89 6.57
C LEU A 468 35.47 -2.91 6.42
N ILE A 469 35.06 -3.25 5.19
CA ILE A 469 33.94 -4.15 4.95
C ILE A 469 34.34 -5.61 5.15
N SER A 470 35.48 -6.03 4.58
CA SER A 470 35.90 -7.45 4.56
C SER A 470 36.64 -7.88 5.82
N LEU A 471 37.46 -7.01 6.43
CA LEU A 471 38.25 -7.35 7.63
C LEU A 471 37.56 -6.93 8.91
N ALA A 472 36.99 -5.71 8.96
CA ALA A 472 36.36 -5.16 10.17
C ALA A 472 34.84 -5.42 10.24
N ALA A 473 34.26 -6.12 9.25
CA ALA A 473 32.82 -6.40 9.15
C ALA A 473 31.91 -5.15 9.31
N PHE A 474 32.41 -3.99 8.90
CA PHE A 474 31.67 -2.73 9.02
C PHE A 474 30.58 -2.66 7.96
N PRO A 475 29.35 -2.17 8.27
CA PRO A 475 28.29 -2.07 7.31
C PRO A 475 28.69 -1.21 6.09
N PRO A 476 28.37 -1.62 4.83
CA PRO A 476 28.88 -0.96 3.62
C PRO A 476 28.59 0.54 3.52
N PHE A 477 27.40 0.99 3.91
CA PHE A 477 27.04 2.40 3.80
C PHE A 477 27.81 3.31 4.78
N PRO A 478 27.89 3.06 6.10
CA PRO A 478 28.76 3.80 7.01
C PRO A 478 30.23 3.75 6.64
N ALA A 479 30.74 2.59 6.18
CA ALA A 479 32.11 2.45 5.70
C ALA A 479 32.41 3.42 4.54
N LYS A 480 31.50 3.46 3.55
CA LYS A 480 31.62 4.38 2.42
C LYS A 480 31.63 5.84 2.84
N LEU A 481 30.76 6.22 3.78
CA LEU A 481 30.70 7.59 4.30
C LEU A 481 32.00 8.00 4.98
N LEU A 482 32.54 7.17 5.87
CA LEU A 482 33.82 7.40 6.57
C LEU A 482 34.98 7.54 5.58
N VAL A 483 35.11 6.59 4.66
CA VAL A 483 36.19 6.62 3.67
C VAL A 483 36.08 7.83 2.78
N SER A 484 34.89 8.23 2.37
CA SER A 484 34.68 9.44 1.55
C SER A 484 35.10 10.73 2.27
N ILE A 485 34.84 10.86 3.58
CA ILE A 485 35.31 12.01 4.37
C ILE A 485 36.84 12.06 4.40
N VAL A 486 37.49 10.93 4.66
CA VAL A 486 38.97 10.82 4.69
C VAL A 486 39.56 11.15 3.31
N THR A 487 38.96 10.61 2.25
CA THR A 487 39.43 10.83 0.87
C THR A 487 39.30 12.30 0.45
N VAL A 488 38.17 12.97 0.79
CA VAL A 488 37.97 14.39 0.49
C VAL A 488 38.98 15.25 1.24
N ALA A 489 39.17 15.00 2.53
CA ALA A 489 40.18 15.73 3.34
C ALA A 489 41.61 15.50 2.82
N GLY A 490 41.97 14.26 2.52
CA GLY A 490 43.25 13.92 1.94
C GLY A 490 43.51 14.59 0.59
N ASN A 491 42.53 14.52 -0.30
CA ASN A 491 42.60 15.20 -1.61
C ASN A 491 42.83 16.72 -1.48
N TYR A 492 42.14 17.39 -0.55
CA TYR A 492 42.35 18.81 -0.30
C TYR A 492 43.79 19.11 0.15
N ILE A 493 44.28 18.35 1.12
CA ILE A 493 45.65 18.52 1.67
C ILE A 493 46.69 18.28 0.60
N PHE A 494 46.60 17.18 -0.16
CA PHE A 494 47.54 16.87 -1.23
C PHE A 494 47.47 17.85 -2.38
N CYS A 495 46.28 18.35 -2.76
CA CYS A 495 46.17 19.40 -3.76
C CYS A 495 46.84 20.69 -3.28
N LYS A 496 46.63 21.10 -2.03
CA LYS A 496 47.17 22.33 -1.47
C LYS A 496 48.72 22.32 -1.34
N PHE A 497 49.26 21.24 -0.85
CA PHE A 497 50.69 21.13 -0.54
C PHE A 497 51.54 20.39 -1.58
N GLY A 498 50.90 19.55 -2.41
CA GLY A 498 51.61 18.73 -3.38
C GLY A 498 51.46 19.18 -4.81
N VAL A 499 50.26 19.50 -5.27
CA VAL A 499 49.97 19.80 -6.68
C VAL A 499 50.04 21.31 -6.96
N PHE A 500 49.33 22.12 -6.20
CA PHE A 500 49.24 23.56 -6.40
C PHE A 500 50.09 24.33 -5.36
N LYS A 501 51.40 24.34 -5.53
CA LYS A 501 52.27 25.10 -4.62
C LYS A 501 52.17 26.60 -4.98
N LYS A 502 51.81 27.44 -3.99
CA LYS A 502 52.04 28.88 -4.09
C LYS A 502 53.53 29.14 -4.02
N LYS A 503 54.09 29.84 -5.00
CA LYS A 503 55.40 30.45 -4.83
C LYS A 503 55.31 31.43 -3.69
N GLU A 504 56.09 31.21 -2.61
CA GLU A 504 56.33 32.23 -1.61
C GLU A 504 57.00 33.41 -2.32
N GLU A 505 56.29 34.54 -2.46
CA GLU A 505 56.87 35.79 -2.78
C GLU A 505 57.89 36.11 -1.71
N ASN A 506 59.19 36.11 -2.06
CA ASN A 506 60.27 36.64 -1.24
C ASN A 506 59.92 38.10 -0.87
N ARG A 507 59.32 38.29 0.31
CA ARG A 507 59.31 39.58 0.99
C ARG A 507 60.68 39.75 1.68
N ASN A 508 61.70 40.06 0.86
CA ASN A 508 62.90 40.71 1.31
C ASN A 508 63.30 41.67 0.22
N GLY A 509 63.00 42.95 0.47
CA GLY A 509 63.35 44.09 -0.30
C GLY A 509 62.79 45.33 0.36
#